data_89198735fab97325a7defd47390f954b
#
_entry.id   89198735fab97325a7defd47390f954b
#
_cell.length_a   1.000
_cell.length_b   1.000
_cell.length_c   1.000
_cell.angle_alpha   90.00
_cell.angle_beta   90.00
_cell.angle_gamma   90.00
#
_symmetry.space_group_name_H-M   'P 1'
#
loop_
_entity.id
_entity.type
_entity.pdbx_description
1 polymer ?
#
loop_
_entity_poly.entity_id
_entity_poly.type
_entity_poly.pdbx_seq_one_letter_code
_entity_poly.pdbx_strand_id
1 'polypeptide(L)'
;FMPITVGGKIRTLQDIENRLKNGADKVCLNTMALRDIHFIEESAKAFGSQCIVISIDAKVSNGIHKVFSDGGKNETKYTPAKLAKKVESFGAGEILINSIDNDGQGNGYDINLLNQVCNSVSIPVIACGGVSSYISVREF
;
A
#
# COMPACT_ATOMS: atom_id res chain seq x y z
N PHE A 1 20.92 -2.90 12.36
CA PHE A 1 19.44 -2.77 12.53
C PHE A 1 18.76 -2.68 11.18
N MET A 2 17.79 -3.53 10.96
CA MET A 2 17.01 -3.57 9.72
C MET A 2 15.51 -3.50 10.06
N PRO A 3 14.79 -2.45 9.61
CA PRO A 3 13.35 -2.35 9.82
C PRO A 3 12.60 -3.45 9.07
N ILE A 4 11.59 -4.04 9.71
CA ILE A 4 10.78 -5.11 9.14
C ILE A 4 9.33 -4.69 9.08
N THR A 5 8.75 -4.74 7.89
CA THR A 5 7.30 -4.59 7.66
C THR A 5 6.69 -5.95 7.38
N VAL A 6 5.66 -6.31 8.13
CA VAL A 6 4.97 -7.60 8.02
C VAL A 6 3.53 -7.40 7.59
N GLY A 7 3.12 -8.13 6.58
CA GLY A 7 1.75 -8.12 6.06
C GLY A 7 1.12 -9.52 5.98
N GLY A 8 -0.10 -9.55 5.50
CA GLY A 8 -0.86 -10.78 5.25
C GLY A 8 -1.72 -11.23 6.42
N LYS A 9 -2.99 -11.50 6.10
CA LYS A 9 -4.00 -12.05 7.02
C LYS A 9 -4.23 -11.25 8.31
N ILE A 10 -3.99 -9.94 8.28
CA ILE A 10 -4.29 -9.04 9.42
C ILE A 10 -5.76 -8.63 9.32
N ARG A 11 -6.54 -8.97 10.35
CA ARG A 11 -7.98 -8.74 10.40
C ARG A 11 -8.44 -8.05 11.68
N THR A 12 -7.63 -8.08 12.74
CA THR A 12 -7.96 -7.54 14.06
C THR A 12 -6.81 -6.74 14.62
N LEU A 13 -7.09 -5.86 15.60
CA LEU A 13 -6.04 -5.15 16.35
C LEU A 13 -5.11 -6.14 17.07
N GLN A 14 -5.63 -7.27 17.53
CA GLN A 14 -4.82 -8.32 18.15
C GLN A 14 -3.81 -8.92 17.16
N ASP A 15 -4.18 -9.08 15.88
CA ASP A 15 -3.25 -9.53 14.85
C ASP A 15 -2.08 -8.55 14.70
N ILE A 16 -2.37 -7.25 14.70
CA ILE A 16 -1.35 -6.19 14.63
C ILE A 16 -0.44 -6.27 15.85
N GLU A 17 -1.01 -6.30 17.06
CA GLU A 17 -0.26 -6.40 18.30
C GLU A 17 0.68 -7.59 18.31
N ASN A 18 0.20 -8.75 17.87
CA ASN A 18 1.00 -9.97 17.78
C ASN A 18 2.19 -9.83 16.83
N ARG A 19 2.00 -9.18 15.66
CA ARG A 19 3.10 -8.92 14.71
C ARG A 19 4.16 -8.00 15.32
N LEU A 20 3.72 -6.91 15.94
CA LEU A 20 4.63 -5.93 16.56
C LEU A 20 5.39 -6.54 17.76
N LYS A 21 4.74 -7.34 18.62
CA LYS A 21 5.39 -8.05 19.72
C LYS A 21 6.40 -9.10 19.25
N ASN A 22 6.22 -9.67 18.06
CA ASN A 22 7.12 -10.65 17.49
C ASN A 22 8.23 -10.04 16.60
N GLY A 23 8.44 -8.73 16.68
CA GLY A 23 9.60 -8.06 16.09
C GLY A 23 9.34 -7.27 14.82
N ALA A 24 8.10 -7.15 14.36
CA ALA A 24 7.77 -6.25 13.25
C ALA A 24 7.84 -4.80 13.71
N ASP A 25 8.43 -3.93 12.88
CA ASP A 25 8.44 -2.47 13.10
C ASP A 25 7.17 -1.82 12.56
N LYS A 26 6.64 -2.38 11.47
CA LYS A 26 5.42 -1.92 10.79
C LYS A 26 4.57 -3.10 10.36
N VAL A 27 3.28 -2.85 10.20
CA VAL A 27 2.33 -3.81 9.63
C VAL A 27 1.71 -3.26 8.36
N CYS A 28 1.52 -4.13 7.38
CA CYS A 28 0.94 -3.79 6.09
C CYS A 28 -0.48 -4.34 5.97
N LEU A 29 -1.43 -3.44 5.76
CA LEU A 29 -2.85 -3.75 5.57
C LEU A 29 -3.22 -3.61 4.09
N ASN A 30 -4.00 -4.55 3.56
CA ASN A 30 -4.52 -4.49 2.20
C ASN A 30 -6.04 -4.65 2.20
N THR A 31 -6.53 -5.86 2.04
CA THR A 31 -7.96 -6.15 1.89
C THR A 31 -8.81 -5.63 3.05
N MET A 32 -8.29 -5.71 4.29
CA MET A 32 -9.03 -5.24 5.45
C MET A 32 -9.25 -3.71 5.42
N ALA A 33 -8.25 -2.95 4.96
CA ALA A 33 -8.36 -1.51 4.80
C ALA A 33 -9.41 -1.10 3.74
N LEU A 34 -9.62 -1.94 2.72
CA LEU A 34 -10.66 -1.73 1.71
C LEU A 34 -12.05 -2.11 2.19
N ARG A 35 -12.16 -3.12 3.04
CA ARG A 35 -13.43 -3.59 3.61
C ARG A 35 -13.95 -2.65 4.70
N ASP A 36 -13.05 -2.19 5.55
CA ASP A 36 -13.37 -1.30 6.66
C ASP A 36 -12.27 -0.24 6.84
N ILE A 37 -12.53 0.94 6.32
CA ILE A 37 -11.58 2.06 6.39
C ILE A 37 -11.36 2.54 7.85
N HIS A 38 -12.35 2.37 8.72
CA HIS A 38 -12.23 2.76 10.13
C HIS A 38 -11.23 1.89 10.88
N PHE A 39 -10.96 0.68 10.40
CA PHE A 39 -9.91 -0.17 10.95
C PHE A 39 -8.53 0.49 10.89
N ILE A 40 -8.27 1.32 9.87
CA ILE A 40 -7.02 2.10 9.77
C ILE A 40 -6.95 3.10 10.92
N GLU A 41 -8.04 3.82 11.18
CA GLU A 41 -8.10 4.81 12.26
C GLU A 41 -7.90 4.17 13.63
N GLU A 42 -8.58 3.08 13.91
CA GLU A 42 -8.43 2.31 15.16
C GLU A 42 -6.99 1.80 15.33
N SER A 43 -6.41 1.27 14.26
CA SER A 43 -5.03 0.77 14.27
C SER A 43 -4.02 1.90 14.52
N ALA A 44 -4.19 3.04 13.86
CA ALA A 44 -3.32 4.20 14.03
C ALA A 44 -3.42 4.79 15.45
N LYS A 45 -4.63 4.83 16.02
CA LYS A 45 -4.83 5.27 17.42
C LYS A 45 -4.19 4.32 18.44
N ALA A 46 -4.27 3.01 18.18
CA ALA A 46 -3.74 1.99 19.11
C ALA A 46 -2.22 1.87 19.05
N PHE A 47 -1.61 1.96 17.87
CA PHE A 47 -0.19 1.62 17.65
C PHE A 47 0.65 2.77 17.11
N GLY A 48 0.04 3.87 16.70
CA GLY A 48 0.69 4.98 16.01
C GLY A 48 0.67 4.86 14.49
N SER A 49 0.46 5.98 13.81
CA SER A 49 0.41 6.03 12.33
C SER A 49 1.68 5.48 11.68
N GLN A 50 2.85 5.71 12.28
CA GLN A 50 4.14 5.23 11.77
C GLN A 50 4.24 3.70 11.68
N CYS A 51 3.40 2.95 12.39
CA CYS A 51 3.34 1.49 12.33
C CYS A 51 2.42 0.96 11.23
N ILE A 52 1.60 1.80 10.61
CA ILE A 52 0.54 1.38 9.69
C ILE A 52 0.89 1.72 8.25
N VAL A 53 1.16 0.69 7.47
CA VAL A 53 1.39 0.75 6.02
C VAL A 53 0.16 0.23 5.30
N ILE A 54 -0.32 0.95 4.29
CA ILE A 54 -1.42 0.49 3.44
C ILE A 54 -0.88 0.08 2.09
N SER A 55 -1.09 -1.19 1.72
CA SER A 55 -0.77 -1.71 0.41
C SER A 55 -1.94 -1.48 -0.55
N ILE A 56 -1.64 -0.87 -1.69
CA ILE A 56 -2.60 -0.59 -2.76
C ILE A 56 -2.15 -1.33 -4.01
N ASP A 57 -2.93 -2.32 -4.41
CA ASP A 57 -2.71 -3.06 -5.66
C ASP A 57 -3.48 -2.36 -6.78
N ALA A 58 -2.77 -1.97 -7.83
CA ALA A 58 -3.33 -1.23 -8.94
C ALA A 58 -2.99 -1.85 -10.29
N LYS A 59 -3.91 -1.77 -11.22
CA LYS A 59 -3.67 -2.05 -12.64
C LYS A 59 -4.55 -1.18 -13.52
N VAL A 60 -4.21 -1.10 -14.81
CA VAL A 60 -5.01 -0.37 -15.79
C VAL A 60 -6.27 -1.16 -16.14
N SER A 61 -7.42 -0.50 -16.03
CA SER A 61 -8.72 -1.01 -16.44
C SER A 61 -9.42 0.09 -17.23
N ASN A 62 -9.81 -0.22 -18.48
CA ASN A 62 -10.42 0.76 -19.40
C ASN A 62 -9.62 2.07 -19.55
N GLY A 63 -8.28 1.95 -19.65
CA GLY A 63 -7.39 3.09 -19.87
C GLY A 63 -7.06 3.93 -18.62
N ILE A 64 -7.55 3.57 -17.44
CA ILE A 64 -7.26 4.25 -16.18
C ILE A 64 -6.78 3.28 -15.11
N HIS A 65 -5.94 3.77 -14.21
CA HIS A 65 -5.53 2.98 -13.05
C HIS A 65 -6.70 2.79 -12.08
N LYS A 66 -6.94 1.55 -11.70
CA LYS A 66 -7.94 1.14 -10.69
C LYS A 66 -7.29 0.33 -9.58
N VAL A 67 -7.85 0.44 -8.40
CA VAL A 67 -7.47 -0.38 -7.24
C VAL A 67 -8.20 -1.73 -7.32
N PHE A 68 -7.44 -2.79 -7.06
CA PHE A 68 -7.95 -4.16 -7.01
C PHE A 68 -7.78 -4.74 -5.61
N SER A 69 -8.70 -5.59 -5.19
CA SER A 69 -8.65 -6.33 -3.94
C SER A 69 -8.44 -7.83 -4.19
N ASP A 70 -8.27 -8.58 -3.11
CA ASP A 70 -8.19 -10.04 -3.09
C ASP A 70 -7.15 -10.60 -4.07
N GLY A 71 -5.93 -10.03 -4.02
CA GLY A 71 -4.82 -10.45 -4.87
C GLY A 71 -4.99 -10.07 -6.33
N GLY A 72 -5.66 -8.96 -6.61
CA GLY A 72 -5.87 -8.45 -7.96
C GLY A 72 -7.08 -9.04 -8.68
N LYS A 73 -7.95 -9.76 -7.97
CA LYS A 73 -9.11 -10.44 -8.56
C LYS A 73 -10.32 -9.54 -8.73
N ASN A 74 -10.54 -8.62 -7.80
CA ASN A 74 -11.75 -7.80 -7.76
C ASN A 74 -11.42 -6.33 -7.97
N GLU A 75 -11.97 -5.73 -9.04
CA GLU A 75 -11.90 -4.29 -9.26
C GLU A 75 -12.75 -3.55 -8.22
N THR A 76 -12.19 -2.48 -7.66
CA THR A 76 -12.90 -1.61 -6.72
C THR A 76 -13.35 -0.32 -7.40
N LYS A 77 -14.18 0.46 -6.70
CA LYS A 77 -14.61 1.80 -7.17
C LYS A 77 -13.50 2.86 -7.09
N TYR A 78 -12.38 2.55 -6.46
CA TYR A 78 -11.32 3.54 -6.20
C TYR A 78 -10.29 3.62 -7.32
N THR A 79 -9.83 4.85 -7.60
CA THR A 79 -8.54 5.07 -8.23
C THR A 79 -7.45 5.06 -7.15
N PRO A 80 -6.19 4.72 -7.49
CA PRO A 80 -5.10 4.71 -6.51
C PRO A 80 -4.92 6.03 -5.76
N ALA A 81 -4.96 7.16 -6.46
CA ALA A 81 -4.82 8.49 -5.85
C ALA A 81 -5.95 8.80 -4.85
N LYS A 82 -7.19 8.48 -5.19
CA LYS A 82 -8.35 8.70 -4.30
C LYS A 82 -8.27 7.82 -3.06
N LEU A 83 -7.90 6.55 -3.21
CA LEU A 83 -7.73 5.67 -2.07
C LEU A 83 -6.57 6.11 -1.18
N ALA A 84 -5.42 6.47 -1.78
CA ALA A 84 -4.26 6.95 -1.05
C ALA A 84 -4.60 8.15 -0.17
N LYS A 85 -5.26 9.15 -0.73
CA LYS A 85 -5.72 10.34 0.02
C LYS A 85 -6.69 9.97 1.14
N LYS A 86 -7.58 9.03 0.89
CA LYS A 86 -8.54 8.58 1.89
C LYS A 86 -7.86 7.84 3.04
N VAL A 87 -6.97 6.90 2.77
CA VAL A 87 -6.26 6.15 3.83
C VAL A 87 -5.35 7.05 4.66
N GLU A 88 -4.70 8.05 4.04
CA GLU A 88 -3.95 9.08 4.76
C GLU A 88 -4.83 9.83 5.75
N SER A 89 -6.04 10.25 5.33
CA SER A 89 -6.98 10.96 6.19
C SER A 89 -7.48 10.13 7.38
N PHE A 90 -7.43 8.81 7.28
CA PHE A 90 -7.77 7.87 8.37
C PHE A 90 -6.58 7.45 9.23
N GLY A 91 -5.38 7.96 8.96
CA GLY A 91 -4.22 7.78 9.83
C GLY A 91 -3.15 6.81 9.32
N ALA A 92 -3.19 6.40 8.06
CA ALA A 92 -2.09 5.65 7.46
C ALA A 92 -0.79 6.45 7.52
N GLY A 93 0.31 5.81 7.87
CA GLY A 93 1.63 6.45 7.96
C GLY A 93 2.50 6.27 6.72
N GLU A 94 2.16 5.30 5.87
CA GLU A 94 2.92 4.97 4.67
C GLU A 94 2.05 4.20 3.67
N ILE A 95 2.33 4.36 2.39
CA ILE A 95 1.65 3.64 1.32
C ILE A 95 2.66 2.79 0.55
N LEU A 96 2.34 1.52 0.34
CA LEU A 96 3.02 0.61 -0.58
C LEU A 96 2.17 0.49 -1.84
N ILE A 97 2.66 1.01 -2.96
CA ILE A 97 1.95 0.92 -4.25
C ILE A 97 2.51 -0.24 -5.06
N ASN A 98 1.66 -1.18 -5.43
CA ASN A 98 2.01 -2.32 -6.26
C ASN A 98 1.33 -2.21 -7.63
N SER A 99 2.15 -2.11 -8.69
CA SER A 99 1.66 -2.19 -10.07
C SER A 99 1.55 -3.65 -10.49
N ILE A 100 0.33 -4.19 -10.49
CA ILE A 100 0.08 -5.59 -10.86
C ILE A 100 0.53 -5.86 -12.30
N ASP A 101 0.29 -4.92 -13.22
CA ASP A 101 0.65 -5.07 -14.63
C ASP A 101 2.16 -5.18 -14.85
N ASN A 102 2.96 -4.54 -14.00
CA ASN A 102 4.41 -4.50 -14.12
C ASN A 102 5.11 -5.53 -13.22
N ASP A 103 4.40 -6.12 -12.25
CA ASP A 103 4.98 -7.07 -11.31
C ASP A 103 5.52 -8.31 -12.05
N GLY A 104 6.78 -8.62 -11.80
CA GLY A 104 7.48 -9.73 -12.46
C GLY A 104 7.83 -9.52 -13.93
N GLN A 105 7.47 -8.40 -14.54
CA GLN A 105 7.71 -8.14 -15.97
C GLN A 105 9.11 -7.54 -16.26
N GLY A 106 9.74 -6.91 -15.28
CA GLY A 106 11.05 -6.28 -15.45
C GLY A 106 11.06 -5.08 -16.40
N ASN A 107 9.93 -4.39 -16.56
CA ASN A 107 9.76 -3.26 -17.48
C ASN A 107 9.96 -1.89 -16.81
N GLY A 108 10.45 -1.85 -15.57
CA GLY A 108 10.56 -0.64 -14.77
C GLY A 108 9.29 -0.34 -13.97
N TYR A 109 9.36 0.70 -13.16
CA TYR A 109 8.22 1.17 -12.39
C TYR A 109 7.15 1.79 -13.29
N ASP A 110 5.89 1.71 -12.86
CA ASP A 110 4.79 2.50 -13.43
C ASP A 110 4.86 3.94 -12.89
N ILE A 111 5.62 4.78 -13.58
CA ILE A 111 5.88 6.18 -13.17
C ILE A 111 4.59 7.01 -13.14
N ASN A 112 3.67 6.78 -14.07
CA ASN A 112 2.38 7.50 -14.07
C ASN A 112 1.56 7.17 -12.82
N LEU A 113 1.48 5.90 -12.46
CA LEU A 113 0.82 5.44 -11.23
C LEU A 113 1.45 6.08 -10.00
N LEU A 114 2.78 6.04 -9.91
CA LEU A 114 3.52 6.60 -8.78
C LEU A 114 3.32 8.10 -8.64
N ASN A 115 3.41 8.84 -9.74
CA ASN A 115 3.17 10.29 -9.74
C ASN A 115 1.76 10.66 -9.30
N GLN A 116 0.75 9.91 -9.74
CA GLN A 116 -0.64 10.12 -9.32
C GLN A 116 -0.79 9.97 -7.80
N VAL A 117 -0.19 8.93 -7.23
CA VAL A 117 -0.27 8.66 -5.79
C VAL A 117 0.57 9.66 -5.00
N CYS A 118 1.83 9.88 -5.36
CA CYS A 118 2.73 10.81 -4.67
C CYS A 118 2.19 12.23 -4.62
N ASN A 119 1.55 12.69 -5.70
CA ASN A 119 0.95 14.03 -5.75
C ASN A 119 -0.35 14.15 -4.93
N SER A 120 -0.92 13.05 -4.48
CA SER A 120 -2.19 13.03 -3.72
C SER A 120 -2.02 12.99 -2.21
N VAL A 121 -0.82 12.64 -1.72
CA VAL A 121 -0.54 12.43 -0.29
C VAL A 121 0.75 13.10 0.14
N SER A 122 0.90 13.34 1.45
CA SER A 122 2.13 13.85 2.08
C SER A 122 2.93 12.77 2.82
N ILE A 123 2.34 11.60 3.06
CA ILE A 123 3.04 10.46 3.66
C ILE A 123 3.95 9.75 2.64
N PRO A 124 4.98 9.00 3.10
CA PRO A 124 5.86 8.25 2.22
C PRO A 124 5.11 7.24 1.34
N VAL A 125 5.54 7.12 0.10
CA VAL A 125 5.04 6.13 -0.88
C VAL A 125 6.20 5.25 -1.31
N ILE A 126 6.03 3.94 -1.18
CA ILE A 126 6.99 2.92 -1.61
C ILE A 126 6.49 2.27 -2.88
N ALA A 127 7.35 2.24 -3.91
CA ALA A 127 7.06 1.58 -5.17
C ALA A 127 7.35 0.08 -5.09
N CYS A 128 6.46 -0.74 -5.64
CA CYS A 128 6.63 -2.17 -5.79
C CYS A 128 6.17 -2.62 -7.19
N GLY A 129 6.88 -3.62 -7.73
CA GLY A 129 6.59 -4.19 -9.05
C GLY A 129 7.33 -3.52 -10.20
N GLY A 130 7.88 -4.33 -11.09
CA GLY A 130 8.48 -3.89 -12.35
C GLY A 130 9.97 -3.59 -12.33
N VAL A 131 10.65 -3.68 -11.19
CA VAL A 131 12.10 -3.42 -11.11
C VAL A 131 12.87 -4.39 -12.01
N SER A 132 13.64 -3.86 -12.97
CA SER A 132 14.42 -4.66 -13.91
C SER A 132 15.94 -4.51 -13.72
N SER A 133 16.38 -3.35 -13.25
CA SER A 133 17.78 -3.03 -13.13
C SER A 133 18.02 -1.90 -12.13
N TYR A 134 19.30 -1.66 -11.81
CA TYR A 134 19.71 -0.53 -10.97
C TYR A 134 19.34 0.83 -11.60
N ILE A 135 19.26 0.89 -12.93
CA ILE A 135 18.86 2.12 -13.64
C ILE A 135 17.40 2.45 -13.36
N SER A 136 16.49 1.45 -13.37
CA SER A 136 15.06 1.69 -13.05
C SER A 136 14.82 2.20 -11.63
N VAL A 137 15.71 1.91 -10.69
CA VAL A 137 15.65 2.46 -9.33
C VAL A 137 16.07 3.93 -9.30
N ARG A 138 17.00 4.34 -10.19
CA ARG A 138 17.47 5.74 -10.28
C ARG A 138 16.48 6.69 -10.96
N GLU A 139 15.60 6.17 -11.81
CA GLU A 139 14.59 6.96 -12.52
C GLU A 139 13.40 7.33 -11.61
N PHE A 140 13.33 6.70 -10.44
CA PHE A 140 12.35 6.96 -9.38
C PHE A 140 12.97 7.76 -8.25
#